data_d5dd3e89fb42d4f120b68f8840d55eb0
#
_entry.id   d5dd3e89fb42d4f120b68f8840d55eb0
#
_cell.length_a   1.000
_cell.length_b   1.000
_cell.length_c   1.000
_cell.angle_alpha   90.00
_cell.angle_beta   90.00
_cell.angle_gamma   90.00
#
_symmetry.space_group_name_H-M   'P 1'
#
loop_
_entity.id
_entity.type
_entity.pdbx_description
1 polymer ?
#
loop_
_entity_poly.entity_id
_entity_poly.type
_entity_poly.pdbx_seq_one_letter_code
_entity_poly.pdbx_strand_id
1 'polypeptide(L)'
;SLSIGGRPAYYYGQIRVDPNDPDVVYVLSIRTMKTEDGGQTWDQAAFNFGGDDHALWIDPQDSDHMILGYDHGMGVTWDGGENWYHPDNQSLAQFYAVGFDMSRPYRVAGGLQDNGSHMAYHTNPAGGPIRFEQWNRVGGGDGMYNEFDYCNNRYLYNESQFGPIRRLDLWTGESRSIRYRDPELRFNWNAPILVSPHDCDVIYHGSNKLLRSPYRGESWEVVSPDLTKADPATLTTGKGGDGNIQYATITTVDESPLVEGLLWVGTDDGNVQVTENGGDDWTLLNDNIPNNPEYWVSRVEASNHDSATAYLSYTGYRRDDFRPFVYKTTDLGQTWTDISSNLPQGPVNVIREHHENPDLLFVGNEFGVFVSINGGESWTSMKNDMPTQPVHDMKIHPRENDLIAATHGRGIYIADISALVEVTPDLLAQDAHFFRPESKVRWIQADFTEYASDNFDGESEPQAIPFYYYLGQDLGEDVTFTVYQGEIPISTLTGSGEAGLHKVMWGMDKRQERSQRQQEQLRERYAQWGRDVDEDQIRYSSEPAPIGDYTVVMTAGGEEMTRAVSILRDEWWMERK
;
A
#
# COMPACT_ATOMS: atom_id res chain seq x y z
N SER A 1 24.31 -2.61 -40.13
CA SER A 1 23.44 -2.00 -39.11
C SER A 1 23.88 -2.45 -37.74
N LEU A 2 24.44 -1.56 -36.96
CA LEU A 2 24.73 -1.79 -35.55
C LEU A 2 23.36 -1.82 -34.80
N SER A 3 23.10 -2.90 -34.10
CA SER A 3 21.95 -2.95 -33.18
C SER A 3 22.39 -2.21 -31.91
N ILE A 4 22.16 -0.91 -31.88
CA ILE A 4 22.41 -0.05 -30.74
C ILE A 4 21.09 0.05 -29.98
N GLY A 5 21.10 -0.29 -28.73
CA GLY A 5 19.93 -0.16 -27.86
C GLY A 5 19.49 -1.49 -27.27
N GLY A 6 18.80 -1.38 -26.16
CA GLY A 6 18.23 -2.49 -25.42
C GLY A 6 16.94 -3.01 -26.03
N ARG A 7 16.45 -4.07 -25.47
CA ARG A 7 15.13 -4.65 -25.77
C ARG A 7 14.36 -4.76 -24.49
N PRO A 8 13.05 -4.53 -24.54
CA PRO A 8 12.21 -4.19 -25.69
C PRO A 8 12.26 -2.69 -26.06
N ALA A 9 12.10 -2.39 -27.36
CA ALA A 9 12.23 -1.03 -27.89
C ALA A 9 11.15 -0.04 -27.41
N TYR A 10 10.02 -0.53 -26.88
CA TYR A 10 8.99 0.33 -26.28
C TYR A 10 9.38 0.77 -24.86
N TYR A 11 10.27 0.06 -24.20
CA TYR A 11 10.71 0.34 -22.83
C TYR A 11 11.97 1.20 -22.80
N TYR A 12 12.88 0.95 -23.75
CA TYR A 12 14.08 1.73 -23.98
C TYR A 12 14.01 2.46 -25.31
N GLY A 13 15.01 3.26 -25.62
CA GLY A 13 15.18 3.83 -26.95
C GLY A 13 15.09 5.35 -26.98
N GLN A 14 15.23 6.01 -25.87
CA GLN A 14 15.43 7.45 -25.88
C GLN A 14 16.81 7.77 -26.47
N ILE A 15 16.81 8.76 -27.39
CA ILE A 15 18.02 9.34 -27.95
C ILE A 15 18.16 10.74 -27.40
N ARG A 16 19.36 11.08 -26.91
CA ARG A 16 19.71 12.43 -26.45
C ARG A 16 20.93 12.92 -27.20
N VAL A 17 20.77 14.02 -27.91
CA VAL A 17 21.87 14.74 -28.54
C VAL A 17 22.36 15.79 -27.53
N ASP A 18 23.67 15.92 -27.39
CA ASP A 18 24.25 16.96 -26.57
C ASP A 18 23.83 18.35 -27.14
N PRO A 19 23.30 19.24 -26.33
CA PRO A 19 22.82 20.54 -26.80
C PRO A 19 23.92 21.43 -27.32
N ASN A 20 25.19 21.18 -26.98
CA ASN A 20 26.35 21.99 -27.34
C ASN A 20 27.23 21.33 -28.41
N ASP A 21 27.11 19.99 -28.61
CA ASP A 21 27.88 19.26 -29.61
C ASP A 21 26.99 18.20 -30.32
N PRO A 22 26.58 18.45 -31.58
CA PRO A 22 25.69 17.53 -32.31
C PRO A 22 26.35 16.18 -32.65
N ASP A 23 27.66 16.05 -32.56
CA ASP A 23 28.36 14.77 -32.80
C ASP A 23 28.33 13.87 -31.56
N VAL A 24 28.00 14.43 -30.39
CA VAL A 24 27.82 13.68 -29.13
C VAL A 24 26.35 13.27 -28.97
N VAL A 25 26.10 11.95 -28.99
CA VAL A 25 24.74 11.40 -28.87
C VAL A 25 24.73 10.22 -27.91
N TYR A 26 23.72 10.18 -27.07
CA TYR A 26 23.45 9.08 -26.15
C TYR A 26 22.21 8.30 -26.60
N VAL A 27 22.27 6.96 -26.53
CA VAL A 27 21.13 6.05 -26.72
C VAL A 27 20.94 5.27 -25.44
N LEU A 28 19.81 5.52 -24.78
CA LEU A 28 19.46 4.93 -23.50
C LEU A 28 18.98 3.47 -23.70
N SER A 29 19.41 2.59 -22.81
CA SER A 29 19.20 1.15 -22.90
C SER A 29 19.49 0.52 -21.53
N ILE A 30 19.49 -0.83 -21.47
CA ILE A 30 20.06 -1.59 -20.33
C ILE A 30 21.47 -1.08 -19.98
N ARG A 31 22.19 -0.63 -20.99
CA ARG A 31 23.45 0.12 -20.86
C ARG A 31 23.46 1.23 -21.89
N THR A 32 23.55 2.44 -21.44
CA THR A 32 23.59 3.60 -22.34
C THR A 32 24.81 3.54 -23.27
N MET A 33 24.57 3.78 -24.55
CA MET A 33 25.59 3.89 -25.57
C MET A 33 25.85 5.35 -25.91
N LYS A 34 27.12 5.70 -26.17
CA LYS A 34 27.56 7.04 -26.54
C LYS A 34 28.31 7.02 -27.86
N THR A 35 28.11 8.04 -28.67
CA THR A 35 29.00 8.38 -29.80
C THR A 35 29.56 9.78 -29.59
N GLU A 36 30.73 10.05 -30.13
CA GLU A 36 31.38 11.39 -30.14
C GLU A 36 31.79 11.80 -31.58
N ASP A 37 31.29 11.08 -32.58
CA ASP A 37 31.64 11.27 -33.99
C ASP A 37 30.41 11.27 -34.92
N GLY A 38 29.28 11.68 -34.43
CA GLY A 38 28.02 11.73 -35.18
C GLY A 38 27.47 10.36 -35.56
N GLY A 39 27.78 9.34 -34.76
CA GLY A 39 27.22 7.99 -34.92
C GLY A 39 28.04 7.07 -35.81
N GLN A 40 29.30 7.41 -36.15
CA GLN A 40 30.16 6.55 -36.92
C GLN A 40 30.70 5.42 -36.04
N THR A 41 31.09 5.73 -34.79
CA THR A 41 31.47 4.75 -33.76
C THR A 41 30.61 4.92 -32.50
N TRP A 42 30.46 3.82 -31.78
CA TRP A 42 29.65 3.78 -30.56
C TRP A 42 30.36 2.97 -29.49
N ASP A 43 30.49 3.54 -28.30
CA ASP A 43 31.00 2.89 -27.12
C ASP A 43 29.94 2.88 -26.03
N GLN A 44 30.08 2.02 -25.04
CA GLN A 44 29.25 2.10 -23.84
C GLN A 44 29.63 3.38 -23.08
N ALA A 45 28.64 4.19 -22.71
CA ALA A 45 28.87 5.35 -21.85
C ALA A 45 29.50 4.88 -20.52
N ALA A 46 30.49 5.61 -20.04
CA ALA A 46 31.25 5.25 -18.83
C ALA A 46 30.48 5.50 -17.53
N PHE A 47 29.18 5.21 -17.52
CA PHE A 47 28.39 5.28 -16.30
C PHE A 47 28.74 4.07 -15.43
N ASN A 48 29.35 4.33 -14.28
CA ASN A 48 29.84 3.28 -13.37
C ASN A 48 28.71 2.68 -12.50
N PHE A 49 27.48 3.04 -12.75
CA PHE A 49 26.28 2.58 -12.05
C PHE A 49 25.13 2.51 -13.05
N GLY A 50 23.97 2.13 -12.56
CA GLY A 50 22.77 2.04 -13.36
C GLY A 50 22.63 0.68 -14.00
N GLY A 51 21.78 0.64 -14.93
CA GLY A 51 21.23 -0.46 -15.66
C GLY A 51 19.77 -0.12 -15.86
N ASP A 52 19.28 -0.40 -17.06
CA ASP A 52 17.94 -0.02 -17.46
C ASP A 52 17.74 1.50 -17.35
N ASP A 53 18.51 2.22 -18.20
CA ASP A 53 18.51 3.68 -18.23
C ASP A 53 17.32 4.18 -19.05
N HIS A 54 16.44 5.01 -18.43
CA HIS A 54 15.16 5.42 -19.00
C HIS A 54 15.09 6.89 -19.42
N ALA A 55 15.78 7.79 -18.72
CA ALA A 55 15.72 9.21 -18.99
C ALA A 55 17.06 9.87 -18.75
N LEU A 56 17.54 10.66 -19.72
CA LEU A 56 18.73 11.48 -19.59
C LEU A 56 18.38 12.93 -19.91
N TRP A 57 18.72 13.83 -19.02
CA TRP A 57 18.74 15.27 -19.25
C TRP A 57 20.18 15.76 -19.24
N ILE A 58 20.53 16.63 -20.21
CA ILE A 58 21.82 17.28 -20.33
C ILE A 58 21.57 18.79 -20.24
N ASP A 59 22.31 19.49 -19.39
CA ASP A 59 22.17 20.92 -19.23
C ASP A 59 22.56 21.65 -20.53
N PRO A 60 21.67 22.45 -21.13
CA PRO A 60 21.99 23.21 -22.34
C PRO A 60 23.04 24.29 -22.16
N GLN A 61 23.42 24.60 -20.94
CA GLN A 61 24.48 25.58 -20.64
C GLN A 61 25.82 24.90 -20.28
N ASP A 62 25.78 23.64 -19.87
CA ASP A 62 26.96 22.89 -19.41
C ASP A 62 26.74 21.38 -19.64
N SER A 63 27.34 20.84 -20.69
CA SER A 63 27.19 19.44 -21.05
C SER A 63 27.79 18.46 -20.01
N ASP A 64 28.63 18.95 -19.11
CA ASP A 64 29.18 18.13 -18.01
C ASP A 64 28.14 17.91 -16.90
N HIS A 65 27.09 18.77 -16.86
CA HIS A 65 25.98 18.62 -15.91
C HIS A 65 24.85 17.79 -16.54
N MET A 66 24.64 16.59 -15.99
CA MET A 66 23.60 15.67 -16.47
C MET A 66 22.82 15.04 -15.32
N ILE A 67 21.56 14.66 -15.61
CA ILE A 67 20.70 13.88 -14.72
C ILE A 67 20.25 12.62 -15.47
N LEU A 68 20.51 11.44 -14.88
CA LEU A 68 20.11 10.14 -15.39
C LEU A 68 19.07 9.50 -14.48
N GLY A 69 17.93 9.08 -15.02
CA GLY A 69 16.95 8.24 -14.35
C GLY A 69 17.09 6.79 -14.80
N TYR A 70 17.13 5.86 -13.86
CA TYR A 70 17.31 4.43 -14.06
C TYR A 70 16.52 3.63 -13.02
N ASP A 71 16.47 2.29 -13.12
CA ASP A 71 15.60 1.42 -12.31
C ASP A 71 15.78 1.55 -10.78
N HIS A 72 16.95 1.96 -10.33
CA HIS A 72 17.24 2.08 -8.90
C HIS A 72 17.21 3.52 -8.38
N GLY A 73 16.73 4.48 -9.20
CA GLY A 73 16.61 5.87 -8.80
C GLY A 73 17.15 6.85 -9.84
N MET A 74 17.96 7.83 -9.39
CA MET A 74 18.59 8.76 -10.28
C MET A 74 20.04 9.07 -9.90
N GLY A 75 20.82 9.51 -10.89
CA GLY A 75 22.17 10.03 -10.69
C GLY A 75 22.29 11.45 -11.24
N VAL A 76 23.12 12.25 -10.60
CA VAL A 76 23.49 13.61 -11.04
C VAL A 76 24.99 13.67 -11.17
N THR A 77 25.49 14.23 -12.29
CA THR A 77 26.91 14.48 -12.52
C THR A 77 27.17 15.92 -12.89
N TRP A 78 28.36 16.41 -12.63
CA TRP A 78 28.86 17.74 -13.01
C TRP A 78 30.22 17.67 -13.71
N ASP A 79 30.64 16.47 -14.13
CA ASP A 79 31.93 16.19 -14.77
C ASP A 79 31.81 15.26 -15.99
N GLY A 80 30.70 15.36 -16.73
CA GLY A 80 30.48 14.59 -17.95
C GLY A 80 30.24 13.10 -17.71
N GLY A 81 29.94 12.70 -16.47
CA GLY A 81 29.67 11.31 -16.11
C GLY A 81 30.87 10.54 -15.56
N GLU A 82 31.99 11.22 -15.24
CA GLU A 82 33.13 10.57 -14.58
C GLU A 82 32.78 10.18 -13.13
N ASN A 83 32.05 11.06 -12.41
CA ASN A 83 31.53 10.81 -11.08
C ASN A 83 30.04 11.13 -11.01
N TRP A 84 29.32 10.33 -10.21
CA TRP A 84 27.88 10.50 -10.03
C TRP A 84 27.51 10.59 -8.56
N TYR A 85 26.63 11.55 -8.25
CA TYR A 85 25.95 11.64 -6.98
C TYR A 85 24.57 10.97 -7.07
N HIS A 86 24.26 10.11 -6.12
CA HIS A 86 23.00 9.39 -6.03
C HIS A 86 22.18 9.93 -4.86
N PRO A 87 21.13 10.74 -5.12
CA PRO A 87 20.27 11.24 -4.07
C PRO A 87 19.28 10.15 -3.63
N ASP A 88 19.48 9.62 -2.43
CA ASP A 88 18.62 8.60 -1.80
C ASP A 88 17.51 9.22 -0.92
N ASN A 89 17.21 10.51 -1.09
CA ASN A 89 16.25 11.27 -0.30
C ASN A 89 14.85 11.36 -0.94
N GLN A 90 14.55 10.54 -1.90
CA GLN A 90 13.27 10.53 -2.61
C GLN A 90 12.45 9.29 -2.26
N SER A 91 11.16 9.52 -2.02
CA SER A 91 10.19 8.44 -1.86
C SER A 91 9.83 7.87 -3.24
N LEU A 92 10.69 7.02 -3.80
CA LEU A 92 10.48 6.37 -5.09
C LEU A 92 10.43 4.86 -4.90
N ALA A 93 9.26 4.25 -5.17
CA ALA A 93 9.10 2.80 -5.11
C ALA A 93 7.86 2.37 -5.91
N GLN A 94 8.02 1.42 -6.82
CA GLN A 94 6.97 0.90 -7.70
C GLN A 94 6.44 -0.42 -7.16
N PHE A 95 5.49 -0.37 -6.24
CA PHE A 95 4.88 -1.57 -5.69
C PHE A 95 3.84 -2.18 -6.63
N TYR A 96 3.86 -3.51 -6.76
CA TYR A 96 2.83 -4.31 -7.42
C TYR A 96 1.77 -4.80 -6.46
N ALA A 97 2.18 -5.28 -5.30
CA ALA A 97 1.30 -5.82 -4.28
C ALA A 97 1.86 -5.59 -2.89
N VAL A 98 1.00 -5.65 -1.87
CA VAL A 98 1.34 -5.48 -0.47
C VAL A 98 0.66 -6.52 0.39
N GLY A 99 1.36 -7.01 1.40
CA GLY A 99 0.83 -7.86 2.47
C GLY A 99 1.18 -7.29 3.83
N PHE A 100 0.47 -7.74 4.86
CA PHE A 100 0.75 -7.38 6.25
C PHE A 100 0.66 -8.62 7.15
N ASP A 101 1.18 -8.52 8.37
CA ASP A 101 1.03 -9.55 9.39
C ASP A 101 0.28 -9.03 10.63
N MET A 102 0.01 -9.93 11.58
CA MET A 102 -0.72 -9.62 12.82
C MET A 102 0.19 -9.38 14.03
N SER A 103 1.49 -9.13 13.82
CA SER A 103 2.42 -8.78 14.92
C SER A 103 2.11 -7.40 15.51
N ARG A 104 2.79 -7.02 16.60
CA ARG A 104 2.72 -5.68 17.21
C ARG A 104 4.12 -5.14 17.48
N PRO A 105 4.57 -4.11 16.76
CA PRO A 105 3.93 -3.47 15.61
C PRO A 105 3.82 -4.45 14.44
N TYR A 106 2.81 -4.27 13.57
CA TYR A 106 2.67 -5.14 12.42
C TYR A 106 3.71 -4.82 11.34
N ARG A 107 4.03 -5.83 10.53
CA ARG A 107 4.95 -5.68 9.42
C ARG A 107 4.17 -5.54 8.12
N VAL A 108 4.74 -4.77 7.21
CA VAL A 108 4.28 -4.62 5.84
C VAL A 108 5.35 -5.19 4.92
N ALA A 109 4.97 -5.99 3.94
CA ALA A 109 5.86 -6.47 2.91
C ALA A 109 5.27 -6.18 1.53
N GLY A 110 6.11 -5.78 0.58
CA GLY A 110 5.67 -5.49 -0.77
C GLY A 110 6.73 -5.84 -1.80
N GLY A 111 6.26 -6.19 -2.99
CA GLY A 111 7.08 -6.49 -4.14
C GLY A 111 7.18 -5.29 -5.08
N LEU A 112 8.39 -5.02 -5.56
CA LEU A 112 8.72 -3.86 -6.37
C LEU A 112 9.23 -4.26 -7.75
N GLN A 113 8.86 -3.46 -8.74
CA GLN A 113 9.49 -3.51 -10.06
C GLN A 113 11.00 -3.38 -9.90
N ASP A 114 11.78 -4.29 -10.48
CA ASP A 114 13.24 -4.34 -10.56
C ASP A 114 13.99 -4.41 -9.21
N ASN A 115 13.33 -4.15 -8.08
CA ASN A 115 13.96 -3.98 -6.77
C ASN A 115 13.66 -5.11 -5.76
N GLY A 116 13.03 -6.19 -6.19
CA GLY A 116 12.72 -7.35 -5.33
C GLY A 116 11.58 -7.10 -4.36
N SER A 117 11.54 -7.85 -3.27
CA SER A 117 10.54 -7.70 -2.20
C SER A 117 11.20 -7.22 -0.92
N HIS A 118 10.56 -6.28 -0.24
CA HIS A 118 11.03 -5.69 1.00
C HIS A 118 9.96 -5.73 2.09
N MET A 119 10.41 -5.76 3.35
CA MET A 119 9.56 -5.82 4.53
C MET A 119 10.08 -4.87 5.60
N ALA A 120 9.17 -4.11 6.23
CA ALA A 120 9.46 -3.28 7.40
C ALA A 120 8.28 -3.29 8.38
N TYR A 121 8.49 -2.79 9.60
CA TYR A 121 7.37 -2.44 10.49
C TYR A 121 6.66 -1.18 9.96
N HIS A 122 5.33 -1.13 10.15
CA HIS A 122 4.53 0.05 9.76
C HIS A 122 4.87 1.31 10.57
N THR A 123 5.53 1.16 11.70
CA THR A 123 6.02 2.23 12.57
C THR A 123 7.36 1.85 13.16
N ASN A 124 8.20 2.82 13.50
CA ASN A 124 9.46 2.57 14.21
C ASN A 124 9.19 2.50 15.73
N PRO A 125 9.14 1.30 16.34
CA PRO A 125 8.85 1.18 17.77
C PRO A 125 9.96 1.72 18.66
N ALA A 126 11.16 1.90 18.13
CA ALA A 126 12.28 2.52 18.86
C ALA A 126 12.21 4.06 18.86
N GLY A 127 11.28 4.64 18.11
CA GLY A 127 11.11 6.08 17.94
C GLY A 127 11.81 6.64 16.70
N GLY A 128 11.39 7.83 16.30
CA GLY A 128 11.88 8.48 15.08
C GLY A 128 11.27 7.92 13.79
N PRO A 129 11.82 8.32 12.63
CA PRO A 129 11.29 7.93 11.32
C PRO A 129 11.56 6.46 10.99
N ILE A 130 10.85 5.95 9.99
CA ILE A 130 11.14 4.66 9.35
C ILE A 130 12.23 4.91 8.31
N ARG A 131 13.41 4.37 8.55
CA ARG A 131 14.58 4.57 7.67
C ARG A 131 14.76 3.44 6.68
N PHE A 132 15.52 3.70 5.62
CA PHE A 132 15.84 2.71 4.59
C PHE A 132 16.45 1.43 5.19
N GLU A 133 17.33 1.53 6.17
CA GLU A 133 17.98 0.40 6.84
C GLU A 133 17.02 -0.52 7.62
N GLN A 134 15.81 -0.06 7.88
CA GLN A 134 14.76 -0.85 8.54
C GLN A 134 13.96 -1.71 7.55
N TRP A 135 14.12 -1.47 6.24
CA TRP A 135 13.56 -2.28 5.19
C TRP A 135 14.45 -3.49 4.90
N ASN A 136 13.98 -4.67 5.27
CA ASN A 136 14.69 -5.92 5.04
C ASN A 136 14.31 -6.49 3.67
N ARG A 137 15.30 -6.77 2.84
CA ARG A 137 15.05 -7.47 1.57
C ARG A 137 14.66 -8.92 1.85
N VAL A 138 13.48 -9.33 1.39
CA VAL A 138 12.90 -10.67 1.62
C VAL A 138 12.74 -11.49 0.35
N GLY A 139 12.86 -10.87 -0.83
CA GLY A 139 12.78 -11.51 -2.14
C GLY A 139 13.66 -10.82 -3.18
N GLY A 140 13.84 -11.47 -4.33
CA GLY A 140 14.64 -10.95 -5.45
C GLY A 140 13.89 -10.97 -6.78
N GLY A 141 14.53 -10.48 -7.85
CA GLY A 141 13.90 -10.27 -9.16
C GLY A 141 12.99 -9.06 -9.13
N ASP A 142 11.99 -9.01 -10.00
CA ASP A 142 10.83 -8.16 -9.79
C ASP A 142 9.97 -8.80 -8.72
N GLY A 143 9.85 -8.12 -7.58
CA GLY A 143 9.03 -8.61 -6.47
C GLY A 143 7.55 -8.40 -6.79
N MET A 144 6.73 -9.38 -6.44
CA MET A 144 5.30 -9.42 -6.73
C MET A 144 4.49 -9.59 -5.44
N TYR A 145 3.60 -10.57 -5.38
CA TYR A 145 2.83 -10.85 -4.17
C TYR A 145 3.71 -11.20 -2.97
N ASN A 146 3.32 -10.69 -1.81
CA ASN A 146 3.92 -10.97 -0.51
C ASN A 146 2.80 -11.22 0.49
N GLU A 147 2.52 -12.48 0.83
CA GLU A 147 1.43 -12.84 1.75
C GLU A 147 1.99 -13.50 3.01
N PHE A 148 1.50 -13.05 4.16
CA PHE A 148 1.92 -13.58 5.46
C PHE A 148 1.03 -14.72 5.94
N ASP A 149 1.61 -15.58 6.76
CA ASP A 149 0.87 -16.50 7.61
C ASP A 149 0.25 -15.71 8.78
N TYR A 150 -1.04 -15.43 8.70
CA TYR A 150 -1.76 -14.63 9.69
C TYR A 150 -1.97 -15.34 11.03
N CYS A 151 -1.78 -16.67 11.11
CA CYS A 151 -2.03 -17.44 12.33
C CYS A 151 -0.94 -17.26 13.38
N ASN A 152 0.32 -17.15 12.96
CA ASN A 152 1.44 -17.03 13.90
C ASN A 152 2.55 -16.07 13.43
N ASN A 153 2.37 -15.39 12.32
CA ASN A 153 3.31 -14.40 11.77
C ASN A 153 4.70 -14.97 11.47
N ARG A 154 4.79 -16.29 11.25
CA ARG A 154 6.07 -16.98 11.07
C ARG A 154 6.53 -17.03 9.64
N TYR A 155 5.62 -17.26 8.70
CA TYR A 155 5.97 -17.45 7.31
C TYR A 155 5.54 -16.27 6.45
N LEU A 156 6.41 -15.92 5.51
CA LEU A 156 6.13 -15.00 4.42
C LEU A 156 6.27 -15.77 3.11
N TYR A 157 5.23 -15.76 2.30
CA TYR A 157 5.22 -16.28 0.93
C TYR A 157 5.48 -15.13 -0.01
N ASN A 158 6.58 -15.17 -0.75
CA ASN A 158 6.88 -14.14 -1.74
C ASN A 158 7.03 -14.75 -3.13
N GLU A 159 6.56 -14.03 -4.11
CA GLU A 159 6.65 -14.37 -5.52
C GLU A 159 7.56 -13.38 -6.23
N SER A 160 8.29 -13.85 -7.23
CA SER A 160 8.91 -13.05 -8.25
C SER A 160 8.27 -13.33 -9.61
N GLN A 161 8.52 -12.45 -10.58
CA GLN A 161 7.88 -12.49 -11.89
C GLN A 161 7.80 -13.91 -12.50
N PHE A 162 6.63 -14.23 -13.06
CA PHE A 162 6.33 -15.52 -13.72
C PHE A 162 6.21 -16.73 -12.78
N GLY A 163 5.79 -16.52 -11.52
CA GLY A 163 5.34 -17.57 -10.60
C GLY A 163 6.40 -18.32 -9.79
N PRO A 164 7.70 -17.94 -9.72
CA PRO A 164 8.58 -18.48 -8.70
C PRO A 164 8.17 -18.03 -7.31
N ILE A 165 7.59 -18.92 -6.54
CA ILE A 165 7.17 -18.69 -5.16
C ILE A 165 8.17 -19.27 -4.17
N ARG A 166 8.42 -18.54 -3.07
CA ARG A 166 9.28 -18.93 -1.96
C ARG A 166 8.53 -18.76 -0.64
N ARG A 167 8.85 -19.63 0.31
CA ARG A 167 8.46 -19.48 1.71
C ARG A 167 9.68 -19.07 2.52
N LEU A 168 9.59 -17.94 3.21
CA LEU A 168 10.59 -17.45 4.16
C LEU A 168 10.09 -17.70 5.58
N ASP A 169 10.87 -18.40 6.38
CA ASP A 169 10.65 -18.54 7.82
C ASP A 169 11.26 -17.32 8.53
N LEU A 170 10.43 -16.43 9.01
CA LEU A 170 10.83 -15.17 9.63
C LEU A 170 11.50 -15.36 11.00
N TRP A 171 11.35 -16.53 11.63
CA TRP A 171 12.00 -16.84 12.89
C TRP A 171 13.43 -17.34 12.71
N THR A 172 13.68 -18.09 11.65
CA THR A 172 14.99 -18.71 11.40
C THR A 172 15.77 -18.02 10.29
N GLY A 173 15.10 -17.23 9.42
CA GLY A 173 15.66 -16.67 8.20
C GLY A 173 15.81 -17.67 7.06
N GLU A 174 15.34 -18.93 7.22
CA GLU A 174 15.42 -19.93 6.16
C GLU A 174 14.45 -19.61 5.02
N SER A 175 14.98 -19.56 3.79
CA SER A 175 14.18 -19.34 2.58
C SER A 175 14.21 -20.57 1.69
N ARG A 176 13.02 -21.08 1.33
CA ARG A 176 12.86 -22.29 0.52
C ARG A 176 11.99 -22.00 -0.70
N SER A 177 12.44 -22.44 -1.90
CA SER A 177 11.56 -22.46 -3.07
C SER A 177 10.49 -23.53 -2.91
N ILE A 178 9.24 -23.13 -3.06
CA ILE A 178 8.06 -24.01 -3.01
C ILE A 178 7.32 -24.04 -4.35
N ARG A 179 8.00 -23.64 -5.43
CA ARG A 179 7.42 -23.56 -6.77
C ARG A 179 6.97 -24.93 -7.27
N TYR A 180 5.71 -25.04 -7.68
CA TYR A 180 5.22 -26.17 -8.46
C TYR A 180 5.72 -26.07 -9.91
N ARG A 181 6.21 -27.16 -10.47
CA ARG A 181 6.80 -27.21 -11.82
C ARG A 181 6.03 -28.14 -12.72
N ASP A 182 5.34 -27.56 -13.69
CA ASP A 182 4.68 -28.26 -14.77
C ASP A 182 4.83 -27.40 -16.04
N PRO A 183 5.33 -27.93 -17.15
CA PRO A 183 5.55 -27.18 -18.39
C PRO A 183 4.26 -26.70 -19.07
N GLU A 184 3.10 -27.24 -18.70
CA GLU A 184 1.80 -26.82 -19.22
C GLU A 184 1.24 -25.59 -18.50
N LEU A 185 1.82 -25.21 -17.36
CA LEU A 185 1.36 -24.04 -16.61
C LEU A 185 1.94 -22.74 -17.16
N ARG A 186 1.06 -21.77 -17.28
CA ARG A 186 1.36 -20.38 -17.59
C ARG A 186 1.13 -19.53 -16.35
N PHE A 187 2.10 -18.71 -16.00
CA PHE A 187 2.02 -17.79 -14.87
C PHE A 187 2.04 -16.35 -15.37
N ASN A 188 1.20 -15.52 -14.80
CA ASN A 188 1.25 -14.08 -15.06
C ASN A 188 2.60 -13.50 -14.64
N TRP A 189 2.88 -12.29 -15.10
CA TRP A 189 3.98 -11.48 -14.57
C TRP A 189 3.84 -11.34 -13.04
N ASN A 190 2.66 -11.00 -12.57
CA ASN A 190 2.28 -10.90 -11.16
C ASN A 190 1.24 -11.98 -10.85
N ALA A 191 1.69 -13.21 -10.54
CA ALA A 191 0.82 -14.34 -10.29
C ALA A 191 0.27 -14.30 -8.85
N PRO A 192 -1.05 -14.41 -8.63
CA PRO A 192 -1.62 -14.21 -7.31
C PRO A 192 -1.29 -15.35 -6.35
N ILE A 193 -0.95 -14.97 -5.12
CA ILE A 193 -0.86 -15.86 -3.95
C ILE A 193 -2.01 -15.50 -3.00
N LEU A 194 -2.62 -16.51 -2.40
CA LEU A 194 -3.62 -16.36 -1.34
C LEU A 194 -3.31 -17.35 -0.22
N VAL A 195 -3.24 -16.88 1.01
CA VAL A 195 -3.30 -17.73 2.21
C VAL A 195 -4.77 -17.86 2.60
N SER A 196 -5.26 -19.10 2.76
CA SER A 196 -6.66 -19.32 3.11
C SER A 196 -7.03 -18.64 4.43
N PRO A 197 -8.16 -17.93 4.49
CA PRO A 197 -8.66 -17.36 5.74
C PRO A 197 -9.13 -18.42 6.75
N HIS A 198 -9.34 -19.67 6.31
CA HIS A 198 -9.83 -20.76 7.14
C HIS A 198 -8.70 -21.61 7.76
N ASP A 199 -7.59 -21.76 7.02
CA ASP A 199 -6.43 -22.55 7.45
C ASP A 199 -5.15 -21.98 6.85
N CYS A 200 -4.29 -21.39 7.68
CA CYS A 200 -3.02 -20.80 7.26
C CYS A 200 -2.00 -21.80 6.67
N ASP A 201 -2.24 -23.11 6.78
CA ASP A 201 -1.45 -24.14 6.12
C ASP A 201 -1.82 -24.26 4.64
N VAL A 202 -3.03 -23.82 4.28
CA VAL A 202 -3.54 -23.84 2.92
C VAL A 202 -3.16 -22.56 2.19
N ILE A 203 -2.48 -22.71 1.06
CA ILE A 203 -2.16 -21.60 0.16
C ILE A 203 -2.61 -21.91 -1.25
N TYR A 204 -3.06 -20.89 -1.95
CA TYR A 204 -3.41 -20.96 -3.36
C TYR A 204 -2.41 -20.16 -4.19
N HIS A 205 -2.17 -20.60 -5.42
CA HIS A 205 -1.32 -19.91 -6.37
C HIS A 205 -1.90 -19.98 -7.78
N GLY A 206 -2.09 -18.81 -8.40
CA GLY A 206 -2.71 -18.69 -9.71
C GLY A 206 -1.72 -18.93 -10.85
N SER A 207 -2.07 -19.82 -11.77
CA SER A 207 -1.43 -19.98 -13.08
C SER A 207 -2.54 -19.82 -14.15
N ASN A 208 -2.54 -20.55 -15.28
CA ASN A 208 -3.77 -20.76 -16.08
C ASN A 208 -4.74 -21.71 -15.38
N LYS A 209 -4.24 -22.45 -14.40
CA LYS A 209 -5.01 -23.30 -13.49
C LYS A 209 -4.78 -22.82 -12.06
N LEU A 210 -5.72 -23.05 -11.17
CA LEU A 210 -5.55 -22.79 -9.75
C LEU A 210 -4.81 -23.96 -9.09
N LEU A 211 -3.75 -23.62 -8.39
CA LEU A 211 -2.96 -24.56 -7.57
C LEU A 211 -3.33 -24.35 -6.10
N ARG A 212 -3.45 -25.45 -5.36
CA ARG A 212 -3.67 -25.48 -3.91
C ARG A 212 -2.56 -26.26 -3.24
N SER A 213 -2.00 -25.74 -2.17
CA SER A 213 -1.13 -26.51 -1.27
C SER A 213 -1.79 -26.62 0.09
N PRO A 214 -2.05 -27.83 0.60
CA PRO A 214 -2.61 -28.01 1.94
C PRO A 214 -1.56 -27.98 3.05
N TYR A 215 -0.28 -27.83 2.71
CA TYR A 215 0.84 -27.94 3.66
C TYR A 215 1.92 -26.89 3.39
N ARG A 216 1.56 -25.60 3.34
CA ARG A 216 2.52 -24.47 3.25
C ARG A 216 3.53 -24.60 2.09
N GLY A 217 3.09 -25.11 0.94
CA GLY A 217 3.91 -25.31 -0.25
C GLY A 217 4.76 -26.59 -0.26
N GLU A 218 4.61 -27.49 0.70
CA GLU A 218 5.34 -28.78 0.69
C GLU A 218 4.84 -29.74 -0.40
N SER A 219 3.55 -29.65 -0.72
CA SER A 219 2.92 -30.38 -1.83
C SER A 219 1.88 -29.50 -2.49
N TRP A 220 1.59 -29.76 -3.75
CA TRP A 220 0.64 -29.02 -4.55
C TRP A 220 -0.33 -29.93 -5.28
N GLU A 221 -1.55 -29.49 -5.42
CA GLU A 221 -2.65 -30.09 -6.18
C GLU A 221 -3.13 -29.07 -7.22
N VAL A 222 -3.57 -29.54 -8.38
CA VAL A 222 -4.26 -28.72 -9.37
C VAL A 222 -5.75 -28.86 -9.09
N VAL A 223 -6.39 -27.78 -8.65
CA VAL A 223 -7.81 -27.76 -8.22
C VAL A 223 -8.72 -27.09 -9.23
N SER A 224 -8.31 -26.96 -10.48
CA SER A 224 -9.16 -26.44 -11.55
C SER A 224 -8.75 -26.99 -12.91
N PRO A 225 -9.66 -26.96 -13.92
CA PRO A 225 -9.27 -26.97 -15.32
C PRO A 225 -8.47 -25.69 -15.68
N ASP A 226 -8.14 -25.51 -16.96
CA ASP A 226 -7.69 -24.19 -17.46
C ASP A 226 -8.88 -23.21 -17.37
N LEU A 227 -8.75 -22.17 -16.51
CA LEU A 227 -9.83 -21.21 -16.23
C LEU A 227 -9.83 -20.02 -17.20
N THR A 228 -8.87 -19.99 -18.12
CA THR A 228 -8.72 -18.93 -19.12
C THR A 228 -9.49 -19.24 -20.40
N LYS A 229 -9.56 -18.28 -21.31
CA LYS A 229 -10.09 -18.54 -22.65
C LYS A 229 -9.15 -19.41 -23.48
N ALA A 230 -7.86 -19.34 -23.20
CA ALA A 230 -6.78 -20.08 -23.86
C ALA A 230 -6.86 -19.98 -25.40
N ASP A 231 -7.27 -18.81 -25.94
CA ASP A 231 -7.39 -18.61 -27.38
C ASP A 231 -6.01 -18.75 -28.06
N PRO A 232 -5.82 -19.74 -28.94
CA PRO A 232 -4.54 -19.95 -29.62
C PRO A 232 -4.04 -18.74 -30.41
N ALA A 233 -4.94 -17.83 -30.81
CA ALA A 233 -4.59 -16.62 -31.55
C ALA A 233 -3.93 -15.55 -30.66
N THR A 234 -4.19 -15.59 -29.36
CA THR A 234 -3.68 -14.62 -28.38
C THR A 234 -2.63 -15.21 -27.43
N LEU A 235 -2.51 -16.55 -27.39
CA LEU A 235 -1.50 -17.20 -26.55
C LEU A 235 -0.10 -16.77 -26.99
N THR A 236 0.54 -15.95 -26.18
CA THR A 236 1.94 -15.60 -26.36
C THR A 236 2.82 -16.72 -25.80
N THR A 237 3.63 -17.33 -26.66
CA THR A 237 4.58 -18.41 -26.29
C THR A 237 5.85 -17.86 -25.66
N GLY A 238 5.81 -16.72 -24.98
CA GLY A 238 6.98 -16.09 -24.36
C GLY A 238 8.02 -15.51 -25.35
N LYS A 239 7.65 -15.32 -26.62
CA LYS A 239 8.58 -14.84 -27.66
C LYS A 239 8.13 -13.56 -28.35
N GLY A 240 7.08 -12.94 -27.93
CA GLY A 240 6.61 -11.81 -28.70
C GLY A 240 5.76 -10.83 -27.93
N GLY A 241 5.87 -9.61 -28.33
CA GLY A 241 4.97 -8.56 -28.01
C GLY A 241 5.34 -7.85 -26.72
N ASP A 242 4.52 -7.89 -25.76
CA ASP A 242 4.60 -7.10 -24.54
C ASP A 242 5.54 -7.78 -23.53
N GLY A 243 6.83 -7.53 -23.65
CA GLY A 243 7.85 -7.83 -22.65
C GLY A 243 7.92 -9.26 -22.13
N ASN A 244 7.49 -10.25 -22.92
CA ASN A 244 7.41 -11.66 -22.49
C ASN A 244 6.32 -11.99 -21.46
N ILE A 245 5.37 -11.10 -21.18
CA ILE A 245 4.24 -11.41 -20.29
C ILE A 245 3.45 -12.56 -20.88
N GLN A 246 3.31 -13.63 -20.11
CA GLN A 246 2.45 -14.75 -20.48
C GLN A 246 0.98 -14.30 -20.38
N TYR A 247 0.21 -14.59 -21.42
CA TYR A 247 -1.21 -14.27 -21.52
C TYR A 247 -2.06 -15.53 -21.33
N ALA A 248 -3.33 -15.35 -21.03
CA ALA A 248 -4.26 -16.37 -20.61
C ALA A 248 -3.80 -17.02 -19.28
N THR A 249 -3.82 -16.21 -18.22
CA THR A 249 -3.39 -16.55 -16.86
C THR A 249 -4.34 -15.96 -15.82
N ILE A 250 -4.37 -16.56 -14.65
CA ILE A 250 -5.09 -16.03 -13.48
C ILE A 250 -4.34 -14.80 -12.97
N THR A 251 -5.05 -13.70 -12.75
CA THR A 251 -4.53 -12.43 -12.26
C THR A 251 -4.97 -12.13 -10.83
N THR A 252 -6.06 -12.76 -10.39
CA THR A 252 -6.61 -12.55 -9.05
C THR A 252 -7.37 -13.78 -8.60
N VAL A 253 -7.27 -14.10 -7.31
CA VAL A 253 -8.01 -15.15 -6.63
C VAL A 253 -8.36 -14.67 -5.24
N ASP A 254 -9.57 -15.02 -4.79
CA ASP A 254 -9.99 -14.77 -3.42
C ASP A 254 -10.87 -15.92 -2.91
N GLU A 255 -10.77 -16.23 -1.61
CA GLU A 255 -11.58 -17.22 -0.92
C GLU A 255 -12.52 -16.50 0.05
N SER A 256 -13.80 -16.84 0.02
CA SER A 256 -14.77 -16.29 0.97
C SER A 256 -14.31 -16.53 2.41
N PRO A 257 -14.19 -15.50 3.25
CA PRO A 257 -13.86 -15.69 4.67
C PRO A 257 -14.99 -16.35 5.46
N LEU A 258 -16.18 -16.47 4.87
CA LEU A 258 -17.37 -17.04 5.51
C LEU A 258 -17.60 -18.53 5.15
N VAL A 259 -17.09 -18.97 3.98
CA VAL A 259 -17.32 -20.33 3.47
C VAL A 259 -16.03 -20.87 2.88
N GLU A 260 -15.45 -21.89 3.53
CA GLU A 260 -14.28 -22.60 3.04
C GLU A 260 -14.54 -23.23 1.66
N GLY A 261 -13.61 -23.01 0.71
CA GLY A 261 -13.71 -23.56 -0.64
C GLY A 261 -14.65 -22.80 -1.58
N LEU A 262 -15.28 -21.71 -1.14
CA LEU A 262 -15.93 -20.76 -2.04
C LEU A 262 -14.89 -19.80 -2.60
N LEU A 263 -14.43 -20.05 -3.82
CA LEU A 263 -13.34 -19.34 -4.46
C LEU A 263 -13.79 -18.56 -5.69
N TRP A 264 -13.27 -17.35 -5.83
CA TRP A 264 -13.47 -16.48 -6.98
C TRP A 264 -12.16 -16.30 -7.73
N VAL A 265 -12.19 -16.34 -9.05
CA VAL A 265 -11.01 -16.21 -9.90
C VAL A 265 -11.30 -15.26 -11.06
N GLY A 266 -10.31 -14.38 -11.35
CA GLY A 266 -10.30 -13.53 -12.54
C GLY A 266 -9.02 -13.74 -13.35
N THR A 267 -9.12 -13.52 -14.68
CA THR A 267 -8.01 -13.75 -15.62
C THR A 267 -7.67 -12.50 -16.42
N ASP A 268 -6.48 -12.47 -17.02
CA ASP A 268 -6.02 -11.38 -17.91
C ASP A 268 -6.76 -11.35 -19.25
N ASP A 269 -7.39 -12.44 -19.66
CA ASP A 269 -8.22 -12.54 -20.86
C ASP A 269 -9.72 -12.35 -20.59
N GLY A 270 -10.07 -11.95 -19.34
CA GLY A 270 -11.39 -11.44 -18.98
C GLY A 270 -12.39 -12.50 -18.51
N ASN A 271 -11.96 -13.71 -18.19
CA ASN A 271 -12.84 -14.69 -17.54
C ASN A 271 -12.98 -14.37 -16.05
N VAL A 272 -14.21 -14.49 -15.54
CA VAL A 272 -14.56 -14.50 -14.13
C VAL A 272 -15.24 -15.81 -13.81
N GLN A 273 -14.75 -16.53 -12.83
CA GLN A 273 -15.25 -17.84 -12.46
C GLN A 273 -15.38 -18.02 -10.96
N VAL A 274 -16.32 -18.84 -10.53
CA VAL A 274 -16.56 -19.19 -9.13
C VAL A 274 -16.66 -20.69 -8.95
N THR A 275 -16.17 -21.19 -7.83
CA THR A 275 -16.42 -22.55 -7.33
C THR A 275 -16.97 -22.47 -5.91
N GLU A 276 -17.95 -23.32 -5.59
CA GLU A 276 -18.57 -23.43 -4.25
C GLU A 276 -18.08 -24.66 -3.48
N ASN A 277 -17.17 -25.44 -4.05
CA ASN A 277 -16.78 -26.78 -3.54
C ASN A 277 -15.26 -27.03 -3.63
N GLY A 278 -14.45 -26.00 -3.48
CA GLY A 278 -13.00 -26.12 -3.42
C GLY A 278 -12.31 -26.44 -4.75
N GLY A 279 -13.05 -26.26 -5.87
CA GLY A 279 -12.51 -26.45 -7.21
C GLY A 279 -13.00 -27.73 -7.92
N ASP A 280 -13.90 -28.51 -7.32
CA ASP A 280 -14.47 -29.69 -7.98
C ASP A 280 -15.28 -29.29 -9.23
N ASP A 281 -16.07 -28.20 -9.14
CA ASP A 281 -16.82 -27.62 -10.23
C ASP A 281 -16.58 -26.10 -10.32
N TRP A 282 -16.51 -25.55 -11.55
CA TRP A 282 -16.31 -24.14 -11.81
C TRP A 282 -17.42 -23.60 -12.72
N THR A 283 -17.95 -22.43 -12.34
CA THR A 283 -18.99 -21.71 -13.10
C THR A 283 -18.41 -20.45 -13.74
N LEU A 284 -18.48 -20.32 -15.06
CA LEU A 284 -18.11 -19.12 -15.79
C LEU A 284 -19.24 -18.08 -15.67
N LEU A 285 -18.91 -16.85 -15.31
CA LEU A 285 -19.87 -15.78 -14.99
C LEU A 285 -19.94 -14.67 -16.05
N ASN A 286 -19.15 -14.73 -17.10
CA ASN A 286 -18.98 -13.67 -18.09
C ASN A 286 -20.30 -13.13 -18.67
N ASP A 287 -21.24 -14.01 -19.00
CA ASP A 287 -22.52 -13.64 -19.61
C ASP A 287 -23.46 -12.89 -18.63
N ASN A 288 -23.18 -12.96 -17.34
CA ASN A 288 -23.99 -12.35 -16.28
C ASN A 288 -23.54 -10.91 -15.98
N ILE A 289 -22.34 -10.50 -16.44
CA ILE A 289 -21.75 -9.18 -16.16
C ILE A 289 -22.26 -8.17 -17.19
N PRO A 290 -22.95 -7.08 -16.76
CA PRO A 290 -23.49 -6.09 -17.68
C PRO A 290 -22.38 -5.44 -18.53
N ASN A 291 -22.59 -5.43 -19.87
CA ASN A 291 -21.61 -4.86 -20.80
C ASN A 291 -20.19 -5.40 -20.60
N ASN A 292 -20.07 -6.66 -20.21
CA ASN A 292 -18.78 -7.31 -19.92
C ASN A 292 -17.68 -6.83 -20.88
N PRO A 293 -16.67 -6.10 -20.40
CA PRO A 293 -15.65 -5.51 -21.27
C PRO A 293 -14.67 -6.56 -21.79
N GLU A 294 -14.65 -7.76 -21.16
CA GLU A 294 -13.67 -8.84 -21.42
C GLU A 294 -12.22 -8.35 -21.35
N TYR A 295 -11.98 -7.43 -20.43
CA TYR A 295 -10.64 -6.89 -20.15
C TYR A 295 -9.96 -7.68 -19.04
N TRP A 296 -8.73 -7.32 -18.77
CA TRP A 296 -7.97 -7.84 -17.64
C TRP A 296 -8.74 -7.65 -16.33
N VAL A 297 -9.08 -8.74 -15.65
CA VAL A 297 -9.67 -8.71 -14.31
C VAL A 297 -8.58 -8.29 -13.31
N SER A 298 -8.70 -7.08 -12.79
CA SER A 298 -7.70 -6.54 -11.88
C SER A 298 -7.89 -7.03 -10.45
N ARG A 299 -9.15 -7.25 -10.02
CA ARG A 299 -9.44 -7.79 -8.69
C ARG A 299 -10.77 -8.52 -8.64
N VAL A 300 -10.80 -9.62 -7.91
CA VAL A 300 -12.00 -10.19 -7.30
C VAL A 300 -11.86 -10.08 -5.78
N GLU A 301 -12.95 -9.83 -5.06
CA GLU A 301 -13.00 -9.71 -3.61
C GLU A 301 -14.29 -10.36 -3.11
N ALA A 302 -14.19 -11.41 -2.31
CA ALA A 302 -15.32 -12.02 -1.64
C ALA A 302 -15.72 -11.18 -0.41
N SER A 303 -17.03 -11.00 -0.20
CA SER A 303 -17.51 -10.20 0.92
C SER A 303 -17.21 -10.84 2.29
N ASN A 304 -16.87 -9.98 3.25
CA ASN A 304 -16.69 -10.35 4.64
C ASN A 304 -18.05 -10.53 5.38
N HIS A 305 -19.17 -10.14 4.77
CA HIS A 305 -20.48 -10.04 5.45
C HIS A 305 -21.54 -10.99 4.90
N ASP A 306 -21.46 -11.34 3.63
CA ASP A 306 -22.42 -12.21 2.96
C ASP A 306 -21.72 -13.07 1.92
N SER A 307 -21.80 -14.38 2.05
CA SER A 307 -21.12 -15.34 1.17
C SER A 307 -21.59 -15.32 -0.28
N ALA A 308 -22.79 -14.81 -0.55
CA ALA A 308 -23.30 -14.63 -1.92
C ALA A 308 -22.82 -13.34 -2.58
N THR A 309 -22.20 -12.45 -1.80
CA THR A 309 -21.71 -11.14 -2.27
C THR A 309 -20.23 -11.22 -2.64
N ALA A 310 -19.90 -10.60 -3.78
CA ALA A 310 -18.54 -10.39 -4.22
C ALA A 310 -18.42 -9.11 -5.06
N TYR A 311 -17.19 -8.63 -5.15
CA TYR A 311 -16.83 -7.44 -5.94
C TYR A 311 -15.85 -7.82 -7.04
N LEU A 312 -15.90 -7.05 -8.13
CA LEU A 312 -15.12 -7.29 -9.33
C LEU A 312 -14.65 -5.97 -9.93
N SER A 313 -13.39 -5.90 -10.33
CA SER A 313 -12.88 -4.78 -11.11
C SER A 313 -12.11 -5.24 -12.34
N TYR A 314 -12.13 -4.38 -13.38
CA TYR A 314 -11.37 -4.58 -14.61
C TYR A 314 -10.49 -3.36 -14.90
N THR A 315 -9.40 -3.61 -15.61
CA THR A 315 -8.55 -2.58 -16.18
C THR A 315 -8.47 -2.72 -17.69
N GLY A 316 -8.83 -1.64 -18.40
CA GLY A 316 -8.89 -1.61 -19.88
C GLY A 316 -7.75 -0.82 -20.55
N TYR A 317 -6.77 -0.31 -19.79
CA TYR A 317 -5.74 0.59 -20.34
C TYR A 317 -4.93 -0.04 -21.49
N ARG A 318 -4.73 -1.36 -21.50
CA ARG A 318 -4.05 -2.09 -22.59
C ARG A 318 -4.82 -2.07 -23.91
N ARG A 319 -6.06 -1.61 -23.90
CA ARG A 319 -6.94 -1.45 -25.06
C ARG A 319 -7.45 -0.02 -25.23
N ASP A 320 -6.72 0.95 -24.68
CA ASP A 320 -7.04 2.39 -24.71
C ASP A 320 -8.42 2.73 -24.11
N ASP A 321 -8.92 1.90 -23.20
CA ASP A 321 -10.15 2.16 -22.44
C ASP A 321 -9.81 2.50 -20.98
N PHE A 322 -9.96 3.78 -20.64
CA PHE A 322 -9.62 4.32 -19.33
C PHE A 322 -10.85 4.49 -18.42
N ARG A 323 -11.99 3.92 -18.78
CA ARG A 323 -13.18 3.96 -17.93
C ARG A 323 -12.95 3.11 -16.68
N PRO A 324 -13.48 3.54 -15.50
CA PRO A 324 -13.52 2.69 -14.33
C PRO A 324 -14.55 1.57 -14.54
N PHE A 325 -14.20 0.37 -14.11
CA PHE A 325 -15.10 -0.79 -14.15
C PHE A 325 -15.09 -1.44 -12.78
N VAL A 326 -16.18 -1.31 -12.03
CA VAL A 326 -16.38 -1.92 -10.71
C VAL A 326 -17.79 -2.47 -10.64
N TYR A 327 -17.91 -3.73 -10.26
CA TYR A 327 -19.19 -4.44 -10.17
C TYR A 327 -19.35 -5.12 -8.82
N LYS A 328 -20.60 -5.26 -8.37
CA LYS A 328 -21.02 -5.99 -7.18
C LYS A 328 -22.06 -7.02 -7.55
N THR A 329 -21.92 -8.24 -7.03
CA THR A 329 -22.97 -9.28 -7.01
C THR A 329 -23.44 -9.52 -5.58
N THR A 330 -24.67 -9.99 -5.39
CA THR A 330 -25.25 -10.42 -4.12
C THR A 330 -25.97 -11.79 -4.25
N ASP A 331 -25.65 -12.54 -5.32
CA ASP A 331 -26.33 -13.78 -5.67
C ASP A 331 -25.37 -14.81 -6.32
N LEU A 332 -24.12 -14.87 -5.83
CA LEU A 332 -23.06 -15.75 -6.36
C LEU A 332 -22.78 -15.53 -7.86
N GLY A 333 -22.86 -14.28 -8.31
CA GLY A 333 -22.53 -13.91 -9.68
C GLY A 333 -23.62 -14.20 -10.70
N GLN A 334 -24.86 -14.55 -10.27
CA GLN A 334 -25.98 -14.72 -11.19
C GLN A 334 -26.40 -13.38 -11.79
N THR A 335 -26.28 -12.30 -11.02
CA THR A 335 -26.46 -10.93 -11.51
C THR A 335 -25.39 -10.01 -10.96
N TRP A 336 -25.04 -8.97 -11.70
CA TRP A 336 -24.05 -7.96 -11.31
C TRP A 336 -24.61 -6.56 -11.47
N THR A 337 -24.27 -5.69 -10.54
CA THR A 337 -24.59 -4.27 -10.58
C THR A 337 -23.32 -3.47 -10.80
N ASP A 338 -23.31 -2.55 -11.76
CA ASP A 338 -22.23 -1.58 -11.93
C ASP A 338 -22.29 -0.55 -10.80
N ILE A 339 -21.20 -0.47 -10.03
CA ILE A 339 -21.03 0.47 -8.92
C ILE A 339 -19.91 1.48 -9.19
N SER A 340 -19.49 1.65 -10.45
CA SER A 340 -18.47 2.63 -10.84
C SER A 340 -18.93 4.09 -10.66
N SER A 341 -20.23 4.33 -10.75
CA SER A 341 -20.95 5.61 -10.54
C SER A 341 -20.13 6.87 -10.89
N ASN A 342 -19.75 7.67 -9.90
CA ASN A 342 -19.01 8.92 -10.05
C ASN A 342 -17.48 8.79 -9.92
N LEU A 343 -16.93 7.57 -10.01
CA LEU A 343 -15.48 7.41 -10.10
C LEU A 343 -14.95 8.18 -11.32
N PRO A 344 -13.81 8.87 -11.20
CA PRO A 344 -13.21 9.54 -12.35
C PRO A 344 -12.72 8.53 -13.38
N GLN A 345 -12.52 8.98 -14.61
CA GLN A 345 -11.84 8.16 -15.60
C GLN A 345 -10.44 7.78 -15.08
N GLY A 346 -10.18 6.48 -15.06
CA GLY A 346 -8.94 5.87 -14.59
C GLY A 346 -9.18 4.37 -14.37
N PRO A 347 -8.33 3.52 -14.97
CA PRO A 347 -8.40 2.07 -14.75
C PRO A 347 -8.38 1.74 -13.27
N VAL A 348 -9.22 0.79 -12.87
CA VAL A 348 -9.31 0.35 -11.46
C VAL A 348 -8.41 -0.86 -11.29
N ASN A 349 -7.50 -0.80 -10.30
CA ASN A 349 -6.54 -1.85 -10.00
C ASN A 349 -6.98 -2.72 -8.82
N VAL A 350 -7.71 -2.16 -7.87
CA VAL A 350 -8.09 -2.86 -6.64
C VAL A 350 -9.40 -2.30 -6.06
N ILE A 351 -10.19 -3.20 -5.48
CA ILE A 351 -11.33 -2.88 -4.61
C ILE A 351 -11.18 -3.67 -3.31
N ARG A 352 -11.62 -3.08 -2.18
CA ARG A 352 -11.65 -3.71 -0.86
C ARG A 352 -12.95 -3.35 -0.13
N GLU A 353 -13.54 -4.35 0.53
CA GLU A 353 -14.63 -4.19 1.49
C GLU A 353 -14.07 -4.17 2.90
N HIS A 354 -14.58 -3.26 3.76
CA HIS A 354 -14.21 -3.24 5.16
C HIS A 354 -14.81 -4.43 5.92
N HIS A 355 -14.02 -5.07 6.76
CA HIS A 355 -14.40 -6.31 7.45
C HIS A 355 -15.46 -6.13 8.57
N GLU A 356 -15.71 -4.90 9.06
CA GLU A 356 -16.75 -4.60 10.06
C GLU A 356 -17.95 -3.81 9.47
N ASN A 357 -17.81 -3.19 8.28
CA ASN A 357 -18.84 -2.36 7.68
C ASN A 357 -19.01 -2.66 6.19
N PRO A 358 -20.11 -3.34 5.78
CA PRO A 358 -20.35 -3.74 4.38
C PRO A 358 -20.59 -2.57 3.42
N ASP A 359 -20.90 -1.39 3.94
CA ASP A 359 -21.14 -0.19 3.14
C ASP A 359 -19.85 0.63 2.94
N LEU A 360 -18.79 0.30 3.67
CA LEU A 360 -17.49 0.96 3.58
C LEU A 360 -16.61 0.20 2.59
N LEU A 361 -16.43 0.79 1.41
CA LEU A 361 -15.64 0.24 0.31
C LEU A 361 -14.50 1.19 -0.08
N PHE A 362 -13.40 0.63 -0.55
CA PHE A 362 -12.25 1.39 -1.07
C PHE A 362 -11.89 0.93 -2.47
N VAL A 363 -11.60 1.87 -3.35
CA VAL A 363 -11.10 1.62 -4.71
C VAL A 363 -9.77 2.33 -4.91
N GLY A 364 -8.79 1.59 -5.43
CA GLY A 364 -7.52 2.12 -5.92
C GLY A 364 -7.50 2.16 -7.44
N ASN A 365 -7.18 3.33 -8.01
CA ASN A 365 -7.05 3.51 -9.44
C ASN A 365 -5.75 4.27 -9.79
N GLU A 366 -5.59 4.69 -11.05
CA GLU A 366 -4.43 5.45 -11.54
C GLU A 366 -4.23 6.83 -10.87
N PHE A 367 -5.21 7.34 -10.12
CA PHE A 367 -5.18 8.69 -9.54
C PHE A 367 -5.18 8.71 -8.02
N GLY A 368 -5.29 7.56 -7.36
CA GLY A 368 -5.27 7.44 -5.91
C GLY A 368 -6.34 6.52 -5.35
N VAL A 369 -6.75 6.80 -4.11
CA VAL A 369 -7.75 6.05 -3.36
C VAL A 369 -9.09 6.79 -3.35
N PHE A 370 -10.17 6.03 -3.50
CA PHE A 370 -11.55 6.49 -3.38
C PHE A 370 -12.27 5.65 -2.35
N VAL A 371 -13.10 6.29 -1.54
CA VAL A 371 -13.91 5.65 -0.49
C VAL A 371 -15.39 5.82 -0.79
N SER A 372 -16.15 4.77 -0.55
CA SER A 372 -17.61 4.78 -0.50
C SER A 372 -18.06 4.41 0.91
N ILE A 373 -19.05 5.11 1.44
CA ILE A 373 -19.71 4.85 2.74
C ILE A 373 -21.17 4.40 2.57
N ASN A 374 -21.52 4.02 1.36
CA ASN A 374 -22.88 3.64 0.98
C ASN A 374 -22.90 2.47 -0.03
N GLY A 375 -21.98 1.51 0.16
CA GLY A 375 -21.95 0.27 -0.61
C GLY A 375 -21.63 0.43 -2.10
N GLY A 376 -20.97 1.52 -2.50
CA GLY A 376 -20.59 1.80 -3.89
C GLY A 376 -21.57 2.68 -4.66
N GLU A 377 -22.64 3.21 -4.00
CA GLU A 377 -23.57 4.14 -4.68
C GLU A 377 -22.88 5.44 -5.09
N SER A 378 -21.91 5.91 -4.27
CA SER A 378 -21.08 7.07 -4.59
C SER A 378 -19.68 6.96 -3.99
N TRP A 379 -18.73 7.65 -4.59
CA TRP A 379 -17.32 7.61 -4.23
C TRP A 379 -16.78 9.01 -3.94
N THR A 380 -15.94 9.12 -2.92
CA THR A 380 -15.23 10.34 -2.56
C THR A 380 -13.72 10.10 -2.63
N SER A 381 -12.97 11.06 -3.17
CA SER A 381 -11.51 10.96 -3.21
C SER A 381 -10.92 11.06 -1.81
N MET A 382 -10.10 10.08 -1.45
CA MET A 382 -9.35 10.04 -0.19
C MET A 382 -7.90 10.42 -0.47
N LYS A 383 -7.65 11.69 -0.78
CA LYS A 383 -6.36 12.14 -1.27
C LYS A 383 -5.44 12.61 -0.14
N ASN A 384 -5.95 13.40 0.80
CA ASN A 384 -5.15 14.06 1.86
C ASN A 384 -3.78 14.51 1.32
N ASP A 385 -2.68 14.10 1.97
CA ASP A 385 -1.30 14.44 1.55
C ASP A 385 -0.72 13.44 0.53
N MET A 386 -1.47 12.40 0.15
CA MET A 386 -1.02 11.45 -0.87
C MET A 386 -1.00 12.11 -2.25
N PRO A 387 0.13 12.10 -2.97
CA PRO A 387 0.19 12.64 -4.33
C PRO A 387 -0.68 11.83 -5.27
N THR A 388 -1.00 12.41 -6.44
CA THR A 388 -1.69 11.67 -7.50
C THR A 388 -0.77 10.58 -8.03
N GLN A 389 -1.10 9.32 -7.75
CA GLN A 389 -0.30 8.14 -8.06
C GLN A 389 -1.20 6.94 -8.35
N PRO A 390 -0.78 6.02 -9.23
CA PRO A 390 -1.44 4.72 -9.37
C PRO A 390 -1.37 3.94 -8.04
N VAL A 391 -2.51 3.44 -7.59
CA VAL A 391 -2.61 2.53 -6.45
C VAL A 391 -2.86 1.14 -7.02
N HIS A 392 -1.86 0.27 -6.95
CA HIS A 392 -1.92 -1.07 -7.54
C HIS A 392 -2.53 -2.11 -6.62
N ASP A 393 -2.32 -1.97 -5.32
CA ASP A 393 -2.91 -2.86 -4.32
C ASP A 393 -3.23 -2.12 -3.03
N MET A 394 -4.20 -2.63 -2.29
CA MET A 394 -4.58 -2.16 -0.97
C MET A 394 -4.91 -3.34 -0.06
N LYS A 395 -4.65 -3.16 1.22
CA LYS A 395 -5.10 -4.07 2.28
C LYS A 395 -5.67 -3.24 3.43
N ILE A 396 -6.60 -3.83 4.19
CA ILE A 396 -7.13 -3.25 5.43
C ILE A 396 -6.65 -4.12 6.58
N HIS A 397 -5.91 -3.53 7.52
CA HIS A 397 -5.43 -4.27 8.70
C HIS A 397 -6.58 -4.45 9.70
N PRO A 398 -7.04 -5.68 9.99
CA PRO A 398 -8.32 -5.90 10.67
C PRO A 398 -8.32 -5.53 12.16
N ARG A 399 -7.17 -5.38 12.80
CA ARG A 399 -7.05 -4.98 14.19
C ARG A 399 -6.82 -3.49 14.38
N GLU A 400 -6.03 -2.88 13.49
CA GLU A 400 -5.63 -1.47 13.63
C GLU A 400 -6.50 -0.52 12.78
N ASN A 401 -7.43 -1.06 11.96
CA ASN A 401 -8.20 -0.30 10.99
C ASN A 401 -7.34 0.66 10.15
N ASP A 402 -6.19 0.18 9.74
CA ASP A 402 -5.29 0.88 8.83
C ASP A 402 -5.56 0.46 7.39
N LEU A 403 -5.78 1.43 6.50
CA LEU A 403 -5.76 1.22 5.07
C LEU A 403 -4.32 1.35 4.57
N ILE A 404 -3.77 0.26 4.06
CA ILE A 404 -2.43 0.17 3.51
C ILE A 404 -2.53 0.25 1.99
N ALA A 405 -2.04 1.32 1.39
CA ALA A 405 -2.11 1.56 -0.06
C ALA A 405 -0.71 1.46 -0.69
N ALA A 406 -0.51 0.46 -1.54
CA ALA A 406 0.71 0.28 -2.32
C ALA A 406 0.62 1.05 -3.64
N THR A 407 1.49 2.05 -3.80
CA THR A 407 1.52 2.89 -5.00
C THR A 407 2.60 2.43 -5.98
N HIS A 408 2.33 2.64 -7.25
CA HIS A 408 3.30 2.35 -8.30
C HIS A 408 4.12 3.60 -8.66
N GLY A 409 5.00 3.99 -7.72
CA GLY A 409 5.90 5.13 -7.93
C GLY A 409 6.28 5.92 -6.68
N ARG A 410 5.49 5.88 -5.59
CA ARG A 410 5.72 6.70 -4.39
C ARG A 410 5.70 5.93 -3.07
N GLY A 411 5.90 4.62 -3.11
CA GLY A 411 5.97 3.80 -1.91
C GLY A 411 4.60 3.39 -1.37
N ILE A 412 4.53 3.16 -0.07
CA ILE A 412 3.34 2.70 0.64
C ILE A 412 2.83 3.84 1.53
N TYR A 413 1.51 4.08 1.48
CA TYR A 413 0.80 5.00 2.36
C TYR A 413 -0.09 4.20 3.31
N ILE A 414 -0.12 4.61 4.57
CA ILE A 414 -0.96 3.99 5.60
C ILE A 414 -1.83 5.08 6.20
N ALA A 415 -3.13 4.82 6.24
CA ALA A 415 -4.12 5.75 6.78
C ALA A 415 -4.99 5.04 7.82
N ASP A 416 -5.07 5.62 9.03
CA ASP A 416 -6.05 5.23 10.04
C ASP A 416 -7.46 5.56 9.53
N ILE A 417 -8.27 4.53 9.32
CA ILE A 417 -9.66 4.62 8.85
C ILE A 417 -10.68 4.27 9.93
N SER A 418 -10.26 4.16 11.18
CA SER A 418 -11.09 3.72 12.32
C SER A 418 -12.38 4.54 12.47
N ALA A 419 -12.32 5.86 12.24
CA ALA A 419 -13.51 6.70 12.26
C ALA A 419 -14.50 6.35 11.14
N LEU A 420 -14.03 5.97 9.96
CA LEU A 420 -14.90 5.67 8.81
C LEU A 420 -15.75 4.42 9.03
N VAL A 421 -15.33 3.52 9.92
CA VAL A 421 -16.07 2.29 10.25
C VAL A 421 -17.48 2.59 10.78
N GLU A 422 -17.63 3.66 11.57
CA GLU A 422 -18.91 4.08 12.15
C GLU A 422 -19.71 5.03 11.24
N VAL A 423 -19.08 5.59 10.19
CA VAL A 423 -19.74 6.59 9.34
C VAL A 423 -20.86 5.94 8.52
N THR A 424 -22.06 6.47 8.69
CA THR A 424 -23.25 6.13 7.92
C THR A 424 -24.00 7.41 7.53
N PRO A 425 -24.89 7.37 6.52
CA PRO A 425 -25.75 8.52 6.23
C PRO A 425 -26.56 9.02 7.44
N ASP A 426 -27.02 8.11 8.29
CA ASP A 426 -27.75 8.44 9.51
C ASP A 426 -26.87 9.13 10.56
N LEU A 427 -25.59 8.73 10.67
CA LEU A 427 -24.63 9.40 11.54
C LEU A 427 -24.36 10.83 11.05
N LEU A 428 -24.17 11.01 9.76
CA LEU A 428 -23.91 12.31 9.15
C LEU A 428 -25.11 13.28 9.25
N ALA A 429 -26.29 12.80 9.61
CA ALA A 429 -27.47 13.62 9.90
C ALA A 429 -27.57 14.06 11.39
N GLN A 430 -26.64 13.60 12.25
CA GLN A 430 -26.59 14.01 13.67
C GLN A 430 -25.89 15.36 13.83
N ASP A 431 -26.22 16.05 14.93
CA ASP A 431 -25.57 17.32 15.26
C ASP A 431 -24.10 17.16 15.67
N ALA A 432 -23.78 16.07 16.40
CA ALA A 432 -22.43 15.73 16.79
C ALA A 432 -22.28 14.22 17.03
N HIS A 433 -21.07 13.69 16.81
CA HIS A 433 -20.72 12.32 17.16
C HIS A 433 -19.26 12.23 17.61
N PHE A 434 -19.01 11.47 18.66
CA PHE A 434 -17.66 11.11 19.11
C PHE A 434 -17.39 9.64 18.76
N PHE A 435 -16.51 9.39 17.80
CA PHE A 435 -16.14 8.05 17.35
C PHE A 435 -15.44 7.26 18.47
N ARG A 436 -15.48 5.95 18.40
CA ARG A 436 -14.75 5.07 19.34
C ARG A 436 -13.25 5.20 19.12
N PRO A 437 -12.46 5.71 20.09
CA PRO A 437 -11.03 5.76 19.97
C PRO A 437 -10.43 4.34 20.02
N GLU A 438 -9.40 4.11 19.23
CA GLU A 438 -8.62 2.87 19.30
C GLU A 438 -7.57 2.94 20.41
N SER A 439 -7.40 1.80 21.10
CA SER A 439 -6.34 1.65 22.09
C SER A 439 -5.00 1.51 21.40
N LYS A 440 -4.00 2.29 21.82
CA LYS A 440 -2.67 2.31 21.20
C LYS A 440 -1.57 1.84 22.16
N VAL A 441 -0.56 1.20 21.59
CA VAL A 441 0.65 0.82 22.33
C VAL A 441 1.50 2.06 22.54
N ARG A 442 1.92 2.26 23.80
CA ARG A 442 2.96 3.25 24.04
C ARG A 442 4.32 2.57 23.92
N TRP A 443 4.98 2.81 22.80
CA TRP A 443 6.29 2.26 22.51
C TRP A 443 7.36 2.86 23.44
N ILE A 444 8.27 2.03 23.92
CA ILE A 444 9.44 2.47 24.69
C ILE A 444 10.48 2.94 23.70
N GLN A 445 10.56 4.25 23.52
CA GLN A 445 11.54 4.86 22.63
C GLN A 445 12.93 4.73 23.22
N ALA A 446 13.88 4.26 22.43
CA ALA A 446 15.29 4.35 22.78
C ALA A 446 15.79 5.74 22.35
N ASP A 447 16.56 6.37 23.22
CA ASP A 447 17.19 7.66 22.94
C ASP A 447 18.36 7.43 21.96
N PHE A 448 18.06 7.40 20.66
CA PHE A 448 19.08 7.33 19.63
C PHE A 448 19.46 8.75 19.23
N THR A 449 20.75 9.05 19.33
CA THR A 449 21.31 10.27 18.73
C THR A 449 20.94 10.33 17.27
N GLU A 450 20.22 11.38 16.87
CA GLU A 450 19.93 11.69 15.50
C GLU A 450 21.23 11.93 14.73
N TYR A 451 21.64 10.94 13.96
CA TYR A 451 22.54 11.22 12.85
C TYR A 451 21.66 11.74 11.70
N ALA A 452 21.94 12.94 11.23
CA ALA A 452 21.34 13.42 10.00
C ALA A 452 21.64 12.40 8.90
N SER A 453 20.60 11.81 8.32
CA SER A 453 20.70 10.94 7.16
C SER A 453 20.30 11.77 5.95
N ASP A 454 21.05 11.66 4.86
CA ASP A 454 20.65 12.24 3.57
C ASP A 454 19.60 11.36 2.86
N ASN A 455 19.21 10.21 3.46
CA ASN A 455 18.24 9.28 2.91
C ASN A 455 16.81 9.73 3.20
N PHE A 456 15.86 9.20 2.44
CA PHE A 456 14.43 9.39 2.71
C PHE A 456 14.05 8.75 4.05
N ASP A 457 13.38 9.52 4.88
CA ASP A 457 12.80 9.10 6.15
C ASP A 457 11.27 8.99 6.00
N GLY A 458 10.72 7.79 6.16
CA GLY A 458 9.27 7.55 6.20
C GLY A 458 8.69 7.96 7.55
N GLU A 459 7.47 8.46 7.54
CA GLU A 459 6.78 8.84 8.77
C GLU A 459 6.40 7.60 9.59
N SER A 460 6.65 7.65 10.90
CA SER A 460 6.12 6.68 11.88
C SER A 460 4.76 7.10 12.37
N GLU A 461 3.96 6.14 12.81
CA GLU A 461 2.71 6.40 13.51
C GLU A 461 2.98 7.32 14.71
N PRO A 462 2.19 8.40 14.89
CA PRO A 462 2.33 9.28 16.04
C PRO A 462 2.13 8.52 17.36
N GLN A 463 2.97 8.78 18.36
CA GLN A 463 2.84 8.24 19.73
C GLN A 463 1.69 8.94 20.47
N ALA A 464 0.49 8.81 19.93
CA ALA A 464 -0.72 9.48 20.41
C ALA A 464 -1.98 8.68 20.05
N ILE A 465 -3.04 8.88 20.79
CA ILE A 465 -4.35 8.31 20.48
C ILE A 465 -5.19 9.38 19.78
N PRO A 466 -5.67 9.14 18.55
CA PRO A 466 -6.55 10.06 17.86
C PRO A 466 -7.96 9.98 18.46
N PHE A 467 -8.55 11.14 18.72
CA PHE A 467 -9.97 11.31 19.05
C PHE A 467 -10.64 11.90 17.81
N TYR A 468 -11.30 11.07 17.03
CA TYR A 468 -12.10 11.50 15.90
C TYR A 468 -13.48 11.91 16.37
N TYR A 469 -14.02 12.99 15.79
CA TYR A 469 -15.38 13.45 16.04
C TYR A 469 -15.97 14.12 14.80
N TYR A 470 -17.27 14.12 14.72
CA TYR A 470 -18.05 14.75 13.66
C TYR A 470 -18.97 15.81 14.24
N LEU A 471 -19.07 16.94 13.55
CA LEU A 471 -20.04 18.01 13.83
C LEU A 471 -20.86 18.25 12.56
N GLY A 472 -22.19 18.18 12.69
CA GLY A 472 -23.13 18.45 11.60
C GLY A 472 -23.26 19.93 11.26
N GLN A 473 -22.83 20.83 12.16
CA GLN A 473 -22.89 22.28 12.01
C GLN A 473 -21.81 22.98 12.84
N ASP A 474 -21.52 24.25 12.49
CA ASP A 474 -20.59 25.07 13.27
C ASP A 474 -21.19 25.38 14.66
N LEU A 475 -20.45 25.12 15.72
CA LEU A 475 -20.87 25.38 17.09
C LEU A 475 -20.60 26.82 17.54
N GLY A 476 -19.67 27.53 16.89
CA GLY A 476 -19.24 28.87 17.28
C GLY A 476 -18.34 28.88 18.54
N GLU A 477 -18.01 27.72 19.08
CA GLU A 477 -17.12 27.51 20.21
C GLU A 477 -16.33 26.22 20.01
N ASP A 478 -15.19 26.11 20.68
CA ASP A 478 -14.33 24.93 20.60
C ASP A 478 -14.95 23.71 21.30
N VAL A 479 -14.66 22.51 20.77
CA VAL A 479 -14.98 21.23 21.40
C VAL A 479 -13.86 20.89 22.42
N THR A 480 -14.24 20.37 23.58
CA THR A 480 -13.27 19.95 24.59
C THR A 480 -13.31 18.45 24.82
N PHE A 481 -12.12 17.86 25.04
CA PHE A 481 -11.95 16.46 25.41
C PHE A 481 -11.26 16.38 26.77
N THR A 482 -11.91 15.78 27.76
CA THR A 482 -11.33 15.56 29.08
C THR A 482 -11.06 14.06 29.26
N VAL A 483 -9.78 13.72 29.50
CA VAL A 483 -9.34 12.35 29.74
C VAL A 483 -9.28 12.11 31.25
N TYR A 484 -9.91 11.03 31.69
CA TYR A 484 -10.00 10.64 33.10
C TYR A 484 -9.28 9.32 33.37
N GLN A 485 -8.54 9.26 34.48
CA GLN A 485 -8.07 8.00 35.09
C GLN A 485 -8.96 7.72 36.31
N GLY A 486 -9.92 6.81 36.19
CA GLY A 486 -11.02 6.68 37.15
C GLY A 486 -11.85 7.96 37.17
N GLU A 487 -11.95 8.62 38.34
CA GLU A 487 -12.68 9.89 38.49
C GLU A 487 -11.79 11.14 38.38
N ILE A 488 -10.48 10.95 38.18
CA ILE A 488 -9.50 12.04 38.18
C ILE A 488 -9.25 12.51 36.75
N PRO A 489 -9.54 13.78 36.41
CA PRO A 489 -9.15 14.34 35.10
C PRO A 489 -7.62 14.50 35.05
N ILE A 490 -7.01 14.02 33.97
CA ILE A 490 -5.55 14.00 33.80
C ILE A 490 -5.08 14.81 32.60
N SER A 491 -5.93 15.03 31.61
CA SER A 491 -5.61 15.81 30.42
C SER A 491 -6.88 16.46 29.87
N THR A 492 -6.76 17.68 29.35
CA THR A 492 -7.81 18.35 28.61
C THR A 492 -7.23 18.83 27.27
N LEU A 493 -7.95 18.55 26.20
CA LEU A 493 -7.58 18.89 24.82
C LEU A 493 -8.71 19.71 24.20
N THR A 494 -8.36 20.50 23.21
CA THR A 494 -9.31 21.37 22.50
C THR A 494 -9.32 21.00 21.03
N GLY A 495 -10.50 20.91 20.43
CA GLY A 495 -10.72 20.65 19.02
C GLY A 495 -11.56 21.73 18.36
N SER A 496 -11.57 21.78 17.04
CA SER A 496 -12.37 22.73 16.25
C SER A 496 -13.86 22.55 16.49
N GLY A 497 -14.58 23.67 16.58
CA GLY A 497 -16.04 23.70 16.58
C GLY A 497 -16.68 23.90 15.21
N GLU A 498 -15.91 23.82 14.12
CA GLU A 498 -16.41 23.90 12.74
C GLU A 498 -17.13 22.61 12.34
N ALA A 499 -18.06 22.69 11.41
CA ALA A 499 -18.72 21.51 10.84
C ALA A 499 -17.73 20.61 10.11
N GLY A 500 -17.94 19.28 10.20
CA GLY A 500 -17.13 18.29 9.48
C GLY A 500 -16.53 17.22 10.38
N LEU A 501 -15.67 16.39 9.80
CA LEU A 501 -14.91 15.36 10.48
C LEU A 501 -13.58 15.93 10.97
N HIS A 502 -13.29 15.79 12.25
CA HIS A 502 -12.12 16.34 12.91
C HIS A 502 -11.36 15.30 13.71
N LYS A 503 -10.12 15.65 14.06
CA LYS A 503 -9.22 14.81 14.85
C LYS A 503 -8.46 15.65 15.87
N VAL A 504 -8.40 15.16 17.11
CA VAL A 504 -7.54 15.70 18.19
C VAL A 504 -6.63 14.58 18.68
N MET A 505 -5.35 14.86 18.88
CA MET A 505 -4.36 13.86 19.27
C MET A 505 -4.05 13.95 20.77
N TRP A 506 -4.30 12.86 21.50
CA TRP A 506 -3.87 12.74 22.91
C TRP A 506 -2.53 12.01 22.99
N GLY A 507 -1.48 12.70 23.41
CA GLY A 507 -0.11 12.18 23.55
C GLY A 507 0.09 11.11 24.65
N MET A 508 -0.97 10.47 25.12
CA MET A 508 -0.95 9.49 26.22
C MET A 508 -0.25 10.04 27.48
N ASP A 509 -0.52 11.29 27.79
CA ASP A 509 0.15 12.04 28.85
C ASP A 509 -0.85 12.65 29.85
N LYS A 510 -0.31 13.00 31.01
CA LYS A 510 -0.98 13.83 32.00
C LYS A 510 -0.54 15.25 31.78
N ARG A 511 -1.47 16.13 31.45
CA ARG A 511 -1.23 17.55 31.26
C ARG A 511 -1.57 18.31 32.52
N GLN A 512 -0.63 19.10 33.03
CA GLN A 512 -0.84 20.03 34.15
C GLN A 512 -0.48 21.43 33.71
N GLU A 513 -1.41 22.36 33.94
CA GLU A 513 -1.15 23.77 33.67
C GLU A 513 -0.08 24.29 34.64
N ARG A 514 1.01 24.83 34.08
CA ARG A 514 2.07 25.45 34.89
C ARG A 514 1.59 26.76 35.46
N SER A 515 2.05 27.07 36.66
CA SER A 515 1.85 28.38 37.26
C SER A 515 2.40 29.49 36.35
N GLN A 516 1.84 30.68 36.41
CA GLN A 516 2.30 31.84 35.60
C GLN A 516 3.80 32.07 35.74
N ARG A 517 4.33 31.93 36.96
CA ARG A 517 5.78 32.04 37.22
C ARG A 517 6.62 31.01 36.47
N GLN A 518 6.18 29.78 36.39
CA GLN A 518 6.87 28.73 35.65
C GLN A 518 6.82 28.99 34.15
N GLN A 519 5.70 29.47 33.64
CA GLN A 519 5.54 29.85 32.23
C GLN A 519 6.47 31.02 31.86
N GLU A 520 6.55 32.07 32.68
CA GLU A 520 7.47 33.20 32.48
C GLU A 520 8.94 32.74 32.49
N GLN A 521 9.33 31.92 33.44
CA GLN A 521 10.70 31.39 33.52
C GLN A 521 11.07 30.54 32.27
N LEU A 522 10.11 29.80 31.73
CA LEU A 522 10.31 29.03 30.50
C LEU A 522 10.47 29.94 29.30
N ARG A 523 9.59 30.95 29.13
CA ARG A 523 9.70 31.93 28.04
C ARG A 523 11.06 32.64 28.05
N GLU A 524 11.52 33.08 29.24
CA GLU A 524 12.84 33.70 29.38
C GLU A 524 13.98 32.74 28.98
N ARG A 525 13.90 31.47 29.36
CA ARG A 525 14.91 30.46 29.01
C ARG A 525 14.97 30.19 27.50
N TYR A 526 13.83 30.03 26.85
CA TYR A 526 13.77 29.78 25.41
C TYR A 526 14.20 31.02 24.61
N ALA A 527 13.84 32.21 25.07
CA ALA A 527 14.32 33.45 24.47
C ALA A 527 15.84 33.59 24.56
N GLN A 528 16.46 33.17 25.68
CA GLN A 528 17.92 33.14 25.83
C GLN A 528 18.60 32.17 24.86
N TRP A 529 17.92 31.08 24.49
CA TRP A 529 18.43 30.09 23.53
C TRP A 529 18.12 30.43 22.07
N GLY A 530 17.40 31.52 21.81
CA GLY A 530 16.98 31.94 20.46
C GLY A 530 16.07 30.93 19.78
N ARG A 531 15.29 30.16 20.54
CA ARG A 531 14.35 29.17 20.04
C ARG A 531 12.92 29.65 20.17
N ASP A 532 12.17 29.56 19.06
CA ASP A 532 10.73 29.67 19.10
C ASP A 532 10.14 28.42 19.76
N VAL A 533 9.18 28.60 20.63
CA VAL A 533 8.51 27.52 21.37
C VAL A 533 7.02 27.69 21.27
N ASP A 534 6.33 26.58 21.07
CA ASP A 534 4.88 26.49 21.13
C ASP A 534 4.37 26.93 22.52
N GLU A 535 3.41 27.84 22.54
CA GLU A 535 2.76 28.32 23.76
C GLU A 535 2.15 27.19 24.60
N ASP A 536 1.70 26.10 23.99
CA ASP A 536 1.19 24.91 24.66
C ASP A 536 2.30 24.22 25.48
N GLN A 537 3.52 24.15 24.96
CA GLN A 537 4.68 23.60 25.69
C GLN A 537 5.12 24.50 26.84
N ILE A 538 4.84 25.78 26.76
CA ILE A 538 5.06 26.73 27.86
C ILE A 538 3.96 26.58 28.91
N ARG A 539 2.73 26.51 28.48
CA ARG A 539 1.55 26.52 29.34
C ARG A 539 1.38 25.23 30.13
N TYR A 540 1.65 24.09 29.51
CA TYR A 540 1.46 22.79 30.15
C TYR A 540 2.78 22.05 30.40
N SER A 541 2.82 21.31 31.52
CA SER A 541 3.78 20.22 31.72
C SER A 541 3.12 18.92 31.28
N SER A 542 3.90 18.03 30.70
CA SER A 542 3.46 16.71 30.27
C SER A 542 4.27 15.64 31.00
N GLU A 543 3.59 14.65 31.56
CA GLU A 543 4.18 13.43 32.12
C GLU A 543 3.47 12.22 31.50
N PRO A 544 4.19 11.12 31.18
CA PRO A 544 3.55 9.93 30.66
C PRO A 544 2.42 9.42 31.56
N ALA A 545 1.23 9.22 31.01
CA ALA A 545 0.13 8.58 31.73
C ALA A 545 0.44 7.09 31.95
N PRO A 546 0.05 6.44 33.04
CA PRO A 546 0.25 5.00 33.25
C PRO A 546 -0.34 4.14 32.14
N ILE A 547 0.16 2.92 31.97
CA ILE A 547 -0.51 1.88 31.17
C ILE A 547 -1.83 1.52 31.86
N GLY A 548 -2.92 1.36 31.10
CA GLY A 548 -4.24 1.01 31.63
C GLY A 548 -5.39 1.73 30.91
N ASP A 549 -6.55 1.67 31.54
CA ASP A 549 -7.81 2.13 30.96
C ASP A 549 -8.13 3.56 31.37
N TYR A 550 -8.75 4.30 30.42
CA TYR A 550 -9.13 5.69 30.55
C TYR A 550 -10.55 5.91 30.03
N THR A 551 -11.18 6.94 30.54
CA THR A 551 -12.45 7.45 30.04
C THR A 551 -12.23 8.82 29.40
N VAL A 552 -12.75 9.02 28.22
CA VAL A 552 -12.69 10.31 27.51
C VAL A 552 -14.09 10.88 27.40
N VAL A 553 -14.27 12.11 27.83
CA VAL A 553 -15.52 12.86 27.70
C VAL A 553 -15.30 13.99 26.71
N MET A 554 -16.02 13.94 25.59
CA MET A 554 -16.13 15.03 24.64
C MET A 554 -17.29 15.92 25.04
N THR A 555 -17.08 17.23 25.12
CA THR A 555 -18.12 18.24 25.32
C THR A 555 -18.22 19.10 24.07
N ALA A 556 -19.41 19.14 23.45
CA ALA A 556 -19.67 19.85 22.21
C ALA A 556 -21.06 20.50 22.29
N GLY A 557 -21.18 21.83 22.15
CA GLY A 557 -22.45 22.55 22.22
C GLY A 557 -23.23 22.35 23.54
N GLY A 558 -22.50 22.03 24.63
CA GLY A 558 -23.11 21.75 25.95
C GLY A 558 -23.57 20.29 26.14
N GLU A 559 -23.42 19.43 25.15
CA GLU A 559 -23.67 17.98 25.25
C GLU A 559 -22.37 17.20 25.55
N GLU A 560 -22.47 16.11 26.33
CA GLU A 560 -21.35 15.26 26.69
C GLU A 560 -21.50 13.88 26.07
N MET A 561 -20.40 13.40 25.44
CA MET A 561 -20.29 12.06 24.88
C MET A 561 -19.07 11.36 25.49
N THR A 562 -19.24 10.13 25.93
CA THR A 562 -18.20 9.39 26.66
C THR A 562 -17.74 8.16 25.89
N ARG A 563 -16.41 7.93 25.83
CA ARG A 563 -15.79 6.75 25.27
C ARG A 563 -14.71 6.21 26.22
N ALA A 564 -14.46 4.91 26.13
CA ALA A 564 -13.34 4.26 26.81
C ALA A 564 -12.17 4.06 25.84
N VAL A 565 -10.95 4.11 26.37
CA VAL A 565 -9.72 3.85 25.60
C VAL A 565 -8.64 3.35 26.53
N SER A 566 -7.67 2.56 26.02
CA SER A 566 -6.58 2.02 26.79
C SER A 566 -5.22 2.39 26.23
N ILE A 567 -4.28 2.69 27.12
CA ILE A 567 -2.85 2.70 26.78
C ILE A 567 -2.31 1.29 26.99
N LEU A 568 -1.85 0.66 25.93
CA LEU A 568 -1.34 -0.71 25.93
C LEU A 568 0.16 -0.72 26.24
N ARG A 569 0.61 -1.85 26.80
CA ARG A 569 2.02 -2.08 27.10
C ARG A 569 2.80 -2.43 25.83
N ASP A 570 4.04 -1.96 25.76
CA ASP A 570 5.01 -2.38 24.75
C ASP A 570 5.53 -3.79 25.07
N GLU A 571 4.93 -4.80 24.44
CA GLU A 571 5.34 -6.20 24.54
C GLU A 571 6.58 -6.47 23.68
N TRP A 572 6.74 -5.79 22.56
CA TRP A 572 7.85 -5.94 21.65
C TRP A 572 9.21 -5.68 22.30
N TRP A 573 9.29 -4.67 23.19
CA TRP A 573 10.49 -4.42 23.99
C TRP A 573 10.73 -5.50 25.04
N MET A 574 9.67 -6.05 25.62
CA MET A 574 9.76 -7.07 26.67
C MET A 574 10.19 -8.43 26.13
N GLU A 575 9.82 -8.79 24.94
CA GLU A 575 10.19 -10.07 24.29
C GLU A 575 11.66 -10.14 23.89
N ARG A 576 12.33 -8.99 23.74
CA ARG A 576 13.76 -8.90 23.40
C ARG A 576 14.71 -9.00 24.58
N LYS A 577 14.19 -9.13 25.80
CA LYS A 577 14.98 -9.39 27.00
C LYS A 577 15.12 -10.89 27.25
#